data_fa706bb7df02083d9d93c07a248804ff
#
_entry.id   fa706bb7df02083d9d93c07a248804ff
#
_cell.length_a   1.000
_cell.length_b   1.000
_cell.length_c   1.000
_cell.angle_alpha   90.00
_cell.angle_beta   90.00
_cell.angle_gamma   90.00
#
_symmetry.space_group_name_H-M   'P 1'
#
loop_
_entity.id
_entity.type
_entity.pdbx_description
1 polymer ?
#
loop_
_entity_poly.entity_id
_entity_poly.type
_entity_poly.pdbx_seq_one_letter_code
_entity_poly.pdbx_strand_id
1 'polypeptide(L)'
;PVDLVNPPRRRWNVVNLDTVRYTPADSASLHRKYPARRYRKGLHLLRAHSWAPVSFDPFKTIEEFNPRLMWGATVLSQNLLSSTEAFASWGWSRSDGHVLKGTIRYSGLGVRLEARATYGGDRMTYGIAQRGADGKAERQPAPAHAKYWSAAAGATLPLYFDRGRHIRQLSLSAGWEYSNGMVADVDAIRYDAEGRIANLQTLGYREGLHKLSLGIGFSDVVRAAYRDVGTPWGYTLWAG
;
A
#
# COMPACT_ATOMS: atom_id res chain seq x y z
N PRO A 1 6.32 31.23 39.94
CA PRO A 1 5.80 31.97 38.80
C PRO A 1 6.84 31.94 37.68
N VAL A 2 6.45 31.33 36.54
CA VAL A 2 7.29 31.29 35.35
C VAL A 2 7.18 32.67 34.68
N ASP A 3 8.27 33.38 34.55
CA ASP A 3 8.30 34.66 33.86
C ASP A 3 8.15 34.41 32.35
N LEU A 4 6.92 34.57 31.84
CA LEU A 4 6.58 34.35 30.44
C LEU A 4 7.09 35.49 29.52
N VAL A 5 7.47 36.63 30.10
CA VAL A 5 7.98 37.77 29.35
C VAL A 5 9.47 37.61 29.04
N ASN A 6 10.21 36.90 29.89
CA ASN A 6 11.62 36.61 29.71
C ASN A 6 11.94 35.16 30.00
N PRO A 7 11.60 34.25 29.08
CA PRO A 7 11.93 32.83 29.27
C PRO A 7 13.46 32.70 29.41
N PRO A 8 13.95 31.85 30.32
CA PRO A 8 15.38 31.69 30.53
C PRO A 8 16.01 31.29 29.18
N ARG A 9 16.93 32.15 28.72
CA ARG A 9 17.67 31.87 27.47
C ARG A 9 18.37 30.53 27.66
N ARG A 10 17.94 29.48 26.90
CA ARG A 10 18.70 28.25 26.84
C ARG A 10 20.10 28.59 26.35
N ARG A 11 21.07 28.49 27.25
CA ARG A 11 22.49 28.52 26.88
C ARG A 11 22.74 27.20 26.13
N TRP A 12 22.83 27.32 24.83
CA TRP A 12 23.36 26.22 24.04
C TRP A 12 24.83 26.10 24.45
N ASN A 13 25.22 24.95 24.99
CA ASN A 13 26.63 24.63 25.14
C ASN A 13 27.20 24.45 23.73
N VAL A 14 27.65 25.52 23.13
CA VAL A 14 28.39 25.47 21.88
C VAL A 14 29.73 24.83 22.22
N VAL A 15 29.90 23.58 21.86
CA VAL A 15 31.20 22.89 21.97
C VAL A 15 32.07 23.49 20.87
N ASN A 16 33.13 24.19 21.25
CA ASN A 16 34.12 24.64 20.28
C ASN A 16 34.92 23.40 19.81
N LEU A 17 34.66 22.96 18.59
CA LEU A 17 35.30 21.77 18.01
C LEU A 17 36.82 21.95 17.87
N ASP A 18 37.32 23.17 17.81
CA ASP A 18 38.79 23.46 17.75
C ASP A 18 39.50 23.13 19.07
N THR A 19 38.76 23.02 20.17
CA THR A 19 39.30 22.65 21.48
C THR A 19 39.17 21.18 21.81
N VAL A 20 38.50 20.40 20.96
CA VAL A 20 38.37 18.95 21.16
C VAL A 20 39.71 18.27 20.88
N ARG A 21 40.39 17.82 21.93
CA ARG A 21 41.60 17.02 21.80
C ARG A 21 41.19 15.58 21.56
N TYR A 22 41.53 15.07 20.39
CA TYR A 22 41.33 13.65 20.10
C TYR A 22 42.35 12.82 20.89
N THR A 23 41.88 11.82 21.59
CA THR A 23 42.73 10.86 22.27
C THR A 23 43.42 9.93 21.24
N PRO A 24 44.57 9.35 21.52
CA PRO A 24 45.23 8.39 20.63
C PRO A 24 44.33 7.20 20.25
N ALA A 25 43.41 6.80 21.13
CA ALA A 25 42.44 5.76 20.87
C ALA A 25 41.46 6.16 19.76
N ASP A 26 41.03 7.44 19.73
CA ASP A 26 40.11 7.96 18.71
C ASP A 26 40.80 8.03 17.34
N SER A 27 42.07 8.44 17.31
CA SER A 27 42.85 8.47 16.07
C SER A 27 43.11 7.04 15.52
N ALA A 28 43.29 6.05 16.37
CA ALA A 28 43.45 4.66 15.95
C ALA A 28 42.17 4.11 15.32
N SER A 29 40.99 4.57 15.77
CA SER A 29 39.71 4.18 15.17
C SER A 29 39.52 4.78 13.77
N LEU A 30 39.99 6.03 13.53
CA LEU A 30 39.95 6.71 12.25
C LEU A 30 40.83 6.04 11.17
N HIS A 31 41.92 5.39 11.59
CA HIS A 31 42.84 4.69 10.68
C HIS A 31 42.45 3.22 10.44
N ARG A 32 41.39 2.73 11.05
CA ARG A 32 40.93 1.37 10.86
C ARG A 32 40.44 1.16 9.42
N LYS A 33 41.26 0.49 8.62
CA LYS A 33 40.88 0.11 7.25
C LYS A 33 39.79 -0.96 7.29
N TYR A 34 38.58 -0.59 6.98
CA TYR A 34 37.51 -1.56 6.79
C TYR A 34 37.61 -2.10 5.37
N PRO A 35 37.73 -3.43 5.17
CA PRO A 35 37.76 -3.98 3.83
C PRO A 35 36.45 -3.72 3.14
N ALA A 36 36.47 -2.90 2.08
CA ALA A 36 35.31 -2.65 1.26
C ALA A 36 34.92 -3.94 0.54
N ARG A 37 33.76 -4.48 0.82
CA ARG A 37 33.18 -5.63 0.11
C ARG A 37 32.14 -5.15 -0.87
N ARG A 38 32.14 -5.74 -2.08
CA ARG A 38 31.12 -5.43 -3.08
C ARG A 38 29.75 -5.84 -2.56
N TYR A 39 28.85 -4.87 -2.44
CA TYR A 39 27.48 -5.11 -2.04
C TYR A 39 26.71 -5.83 -3.16
N ARG A 40 26.24 -7.05 -2.88
CA ARG A 40 25.46 -7.85 -3.83
C ARG A 40 23.98 -7.53 -3.63
N LYS A 41 23.44 -6.60 -4.44
CA LYS A 41 22.05 -6.11 -4.34
C LYS A 41 21.04 -7.25 -4.28
N GLY A 42 21.19 -8.29 -5.11
CA GLY A 42 20.23 -9.40 -5.19
C GLY A 42 20.14 -10.25 -3.93
N LEU A 43 21.26 -10.48 -3.21
CA LEU A 43 21.26 -11.27 -1.98
C LEU A 43 20.69 -10.53 -0.76
N HIS A 44 20.64 -9.19 -0.84
CA HIS A 44 20.17 -8.34 0.24
C HIS A 44 18.87 -7.61 -0.12
N LEU A 45 18.12 -8.14 -1.09
CA LEU A 45 16.88 -7.56 -1.54
C LEU A 45 15.81 -7.60 -0.44
N LEU A 46 15.72 -8.73 0.26
CA LEU A 46 14.79 -8.96 1.36
C LEU A 46 15.56 -9.20 2.64
N ARG A 47 15.29 -8.41 3.66
CA ARG A 47 15.82 -8.57 5.00
C ARG A 47 14.70 -8.34 6.01
N ALA A 48 14.20 -9.41 6.62
CA ALA A 48 13.25 -9.28 7.71
C ALA A 48 13.89 -8.50 8.86
N HIS A 49 13.26 -7.40 9.27
CA HIS A 49 13.79 -6.54 10.34
C HIS A 49 12.81 -6.38 11.51
N SER A 50 11.55 -6.66 11.30
CA SER A 50 10.52 -6.56 12.34
C SER A 50 9.34 -7.50 12.06
N TRP A 51 8.59 -7.78 13.11
CA TRP A 51 7.37 -8.57 13.03
C TRP A 51 6.35 -8.06 14.05
N ALA A 52 5.08 -8.38 13.82
CA ALA A 52 4.00 -8.07 14.72
C ALA A 52 3.11 -9.31 14.93
N PRO A 53 2.57 -9.54 16.16
CA PRO A 53 1.70 -10.68 16.46
C PRO A 53 0.25 -10.44 16.04
N VAL A 54 0.05 -9.62 15.02
CA VAL A 54 -1.23 -9.31 14.38
C VAL A 54 -1.05 -9.28 12.87
N SER A 55 -2.08 -9.67 12.15
CA SER A 55 -2.08 -9.56 10.69
C SER A 55 -2.67 -8.22 10.28
N PHE A 56 -1.93 -7.46 9.52
CA PHE A 56 -2.34 -6.19 8.91
C PHE A 56 -1.57 -5.95 7.60
N ASP A 57 -2.07 -5.01 6.82
CA ASP A 57 -1.39 -4.52 5.63
C ASP A 57 -0.78 -3.15 5.96
N PRO A 58 0.55 -3.06 6.14
CA PRO A 58 1.19 -1.81 6.54
C PRO A 58 1.05 -0.71 5.49
N PHE A 59 1.02 -1.06 4.21
CA PHE A 59 0.91 -0.08 3.14
C PHE A 59 -0.49 0.53 3.07
N LYS A 60 -1.53 -0.30 3.16
CA LYS A 60 -2.92 0.18 3.21
C LYS A 60 -3.23 0.92 4.50
N THR A 61 -2.68 0.48 5.63
CA THR A 61 -2.88 1.14 6.91
C THR A 61 -2.39 2.59 6.88
N ILE A 62 -1.26 2.86 6.20
CA ILE A 62 -0.73 4.21 6.04
C ILE A 62 -1.58 5.03 5.05
N GLU A 63 -2.04 4.41 3.97
CA GLU A 63 -2.79 5.09 2.92
C GLU A 63 -4.25 5.40 3.32
N GLU A 64 -4.92 4.46 3.99
CA GLU A 64 -6.36 4.51 4.26
C GLU A 64 -6.69 4.89 5.72
N PHE A 65 -5.71 4.99 6.63
CA PHE A 65 -5.89 5.20 8.09
C PHE A 65 -6.88 4.23 8.75
N ASN A 66 -7.15 3.09 8.12
CA ASN A 66 -8.10 2.09 8.60
C ASN A 66 -7.48 0.70 8.62
N PRO A 67 -6.73 0.36 9.66
CA PRO A 67 -6.12 -0.96 9.79
C PRO A 67 -7.20 -2.03 10.03
N ARG A 68 -7.38 -2.94 9.07
CA ARG A 68 -8.10 -4.18 9.32
C ARG A 68 -7.17 -5.14 10.04
N LEU A 69 -7.22 -5.13 11.36
CA LEU A 69 -6.44 -6.03 12.20
C LEU A 69 -7.13 -7.39 12.30
N MET A 70 -6.36 -8.46 12.12
CA MET A 70 -6.81 -9.84 12.36
C MET A 70 -5.81 -10.55 13.27
N TRP A 71 -6.26 -11.58 13.96
CA TRP A 71 -5.35 -12.48 14.68
C TRP A 71 -4.38 -13.11 13.70
N GLY A 72 -3.07 -13.11 14.03
CA GLY A 72 -2.07 -13.65 13.12
C GLY A 72 -0.71 -13.08 13.31
N ALA A 73 0.07 -13.00 12.24
CA ALA A 73 1.41 -12.43 12.26
C ALA A 73 1.70 -11.68 10.97
N THR A 74 2.48 -10.61 11.09
CA THR A 74 3.02 -9.86 9.96
C THR A 74 4.54 -9.76 10.11
N VAL A 75 5.26 -10.04 9.03
CA VAL A 75 6.71 -9.85 8.93
C VAL A 75 6.98 -8.73 7.95
N LEU A 76 7.84 -7.81 8.37
CA LEU A 76 8.26 -6.65 7.58
C LEU A 76 9.71 -6.83 7.14
N SER A 77 9.98 -6.46 5.92
CA SER A 77 11.29 -6.56 5.29
C SER A 77 11.62 -5.26 4.56
N GLN A 78 12.80 -4.75 4.82
CA GLN A 78 13.34 -3.58 4.14
C GLN A 78 14.83 -3.80 3.90
N ASN A 79 15.34 -3.45 2.73
CA ASN A 79 16.77 -3.52 2.49
C ASN A 79 17.48 -2.27 3.05
N LEU A 80 18.82 -2.37 3.20
CA LEU A 80 19.65 -1.30 3.76
C LEU A 80 19.59 0.01 2.97
N LEU A 81 19.26 -0.06 1.68
CA LEU A 81 19.17 1.10 0.78
C LEU A 81 17.75 1.66 0.69
N SER A 82 16.80 1.09 1.44
CA SER A 82 15.36 1.43 1.37
C SER A 82 14.78 1.40 -0.06
N SER A 83 15.45 0.68 -0.96
CA SER A 83 14.97 0.51 -2.34
C SER A 83 14.00 -0.65 -2.49
N THR A 84 13.94 -1.54 -1.50
CA THR A 84 12.99 -2.65 -1.45
C THR A 84 12.29 -2.65 -0.11
N GLU A 85 10.98 -2.68 -0.16
CA GLU A 85 10.09 -2.80 0.99
C GLU A 85 9.15 -3.96 0.73
N ALA A 86 8.95 -4.82 1.70
CA ALA A 86 8.06 -5.96 1.57
C ALA A 86 7.40 -6.31 2.89
N PHE A 87 6.24 -6.91 2.83
CA PHE A 87 5.66 -7.59 3.96
C PHE A 87 5.02 -8.91 3.54
N ALA A 88 4.92 -9.80 4.50
CA ALA A 88 4.10 -11.00 4.42
C ALA A 88 3.28 -11.10 5.70
N SER A 89 1.99 -11.32 5.58
CA SER A 89 1.09 -11.48 6.72
C SER A 89 0.23 -12.73 6.58
N TRP A 90 0.03 -13.40 7.70
CA TRP A 90 -0.93 -14.46 7.87
C TRP A 90 -1.94 -14.03 8.93
N GLY A 91 -3.21 -14.11 8.62
CA GLY A 91 -4.28 -13.76 9.53
C GLY A 91 -5.38 -14.82 9.54
N TRP A 92 -6.12 -14.82 10.65
CA TRP A 92 -7.30 -15.63 10.81
C TRP A 92 -8.44 -14.79 11.38
N SER A 93 -9.62 -14.96 10.82
CA SER A 93 -10.86 -14.42 11.35
C SER A 93 -11.97 -15.47 11.29
N ARG A 94 -13.00 -15.29 12.10
CA ARG A 94 -14.14 -16.21 12.09
C ARG A 94 -14.94 -16.15 10.79
N SER A 95 -14.97 -14.98 10.15
CA SER A 95 -15.68 -14.75 8.89
C SER A 95 -14.90 -15.26 7.68
N ASP A 96 -13.59 -14.99 7.64
CA ASP A 96 -12.80 -15.19 6.42
C ASP A 96 -11.91 -16.45 6.49
N GLY A 97 -11.79 -17.05 7.68
CA GLY A 97 -10.86 -18.16 7.90
C GLY A 97 -9.40 -17.70 7.83
N HIS A 98 -8.54 -18.52 7.23
CA HIS A 98 -7.12 -18.19 7.05
C HIS A 98 -6.90 -17.33 5.81
N VAL A 99 -6.15 -16.23 5.98
CA VAL A 99 -5.79 -15.30 4.90
C VAL A 99 -4.29 -15.07 4.90
N LEU A 100 -3.65 -15.24 3.76
CA LEU A 100 -2.26 -14.90 3.49
C LEU A 100 -2.20 -13.68 2.58
N LYS A 101 -1.37 -12.70 2.91
CA LYS A 101 -1.14 -11.50 2.08
C LYS A 101 0.35 -11.23 1.99
N GLY A 102 0.79 -10.76 0.85
CA GLY A 102 2.16 -10.32 0.68
C GLY A 102 2.25 -9.23 -0.38
N THR A 103 3.13 -8.28 -0.13
CA THR A 103 3.44 -7.20 -1.08
C THR A 103 4.94 -6.94 -1.07
N ILE A 104 5.49 -6.71 -2.23
CA ILE A 104 6.86 -6.26 -2.43
C ILE A 104 6.85 -5.02 -3.31
N ARG A 105 7.58 -3.99 -2.89
CA ARG A 105 7.81 -2.74 -3.61
C ARG A 105 9.30 -2.58 -3.88
N TYR A 106 9.66 -2.23 -5.10
CA TYR A 106 11.05 -1.99 -5.49
C TYR A 106 11.17 -0.65 -6.22
N SER A 107 12.04 0.23 -5.72
CA SER A 107 12.21 1.60 -6.24
C SER A 107 13.64 1.85 -6.77
N GLY A 108 14.48 0.83 -6.87
CA GLY A 108 15.92 0.98 -7.18
C GLY A 108 16.27 1.34 -8.62
N LEU A 109 15.28 1.40 -9.53
CA LEU A 109 15.48 1.71 -10.95
C LEU A 109 14.91 3.07 -11.36
N GLY A 110 14.50 3.91 -10.42
CA GLY A 110 13.76 5.15 -10.73
C GLY A 110 12.29 4.92 -11.08
N VAL A 111 11.90 3.69 -11.34
CA VAL A 111 10.52 3.22 -11.46
C VAL A 111 10.16 2.47 -10.19
N ARG A 112 9.00 2.75 -9.62
CA ARG A 112 8.45 1.96 -8.52
C ARG A 112 7.72 0.75 -9.10
N LEU A 113 8.24 -0.43 -8.84
CA LEU A 113 7.60 -1.69 -9.15
C LEU A 113 6.89 -2.22 -7.89
N GLU A 114 5.70 -2.73 -8.05
CA GLU A 114 4.94 -3.34 -6.97
C GLU A 114 4.38 -4.68 -7.43
N ALA A 115 4.49 -5.70 -6.59
CA ALA A 115 3.80 -6.96 -6.76
C ALA A 115 3.10 -7.32 -5.46
N ARG A 116 1.85 -7.79 -5.54
CA ARG A 116 1.06 -8.23 -4.40
C ARG A 116 0.34 -9.53 -4.70
N ALA A 117 0.16 -10.32 -3.67
CA ALA A 117 -0.63 -11.54 -3.73
C ALA A 117 -1.48 -11.68 -2.46
N THR A 118 -2.66 -12.24 -2.63
CA THR A 118 -3.56 -12.58 -1.52
C THR A 118 -4.09 -13.98 -1.77
N TYR A 119 -4.14 -14.79 -0.72
CA TYR A 119 -4.74 -16.13 -0.75
C TYR A 119 -5.55 -16.35 0.52
N GLY A 120 -6.71 -16.95 0.39
CA GLY A 120 -7.60 -17.26 1.50
C GLY A 120 -8.71 -16.24 1.67
N GLY A 121 -9.55 -16.46 2.66
CA GLY A 121 -10.82 -15.76 2.79
C GLY A 121 -11.90 -16.36 1.90
N ASP A 122 -13.14 -15.95 2.15
CA ASP A 122 -14.24 -16.38 1.32
C ASP A 122 -14.33 -15.55 0.05
N ARG A 123 -14.69 -16.20 -1.04
CA ARG A 123 -15.05 -15.49 -2.27
C ARG A 123 -16.20 -14.54 -1.97
N MET A 124 -16.14 -13.32 -2.46
CA MET A 124 -17.32 -12.45 -2.49
C MET A 124 -18.38 -13.13 -3.36
N THR A 125 -19.39 -13.67 -2.73
CA THR A 125 -20.57 -14.16 -3.42
C THR A 125 -21.56 -13.03 -3.52
N TYR A 126 -21.77 -12.53 -4.72
CA TYR A 126 -22.91 -11.65 -4.96
C TYR A 126 -24.17 -12.52 -4.95
N GLY A 127 -25.11 -12.19 -4.06
CA GLY A 127 -26.38 -12.89 -4.03
C GLY A 127 -27.10 -12.72 -5.37
N ILE A 128 -27.45 -13.86 -6.00
CA ILE A 128 -28.25 -13.87 -7.22
C ILE A 128 -29.70 -13.84 -6.78
N ALA A 129 -30.47 -12.97 -7.38
CA ALA A 129 -31.90 -13.08 -7.30
C ALA A 129 -32.39 -14.03 -8.40
N GLN A 130 -32.85 -15.20 -8.03
CA GLN A 130 -33.60 -16.10 -8.93
C GLN A 130 -35.09 -15.90 -8.74
N ARG A 131 -35.86 -16.12 -9.80
CA ARG A 131 -37.32 -16.13 -9.72
C ARG A 131 -37.77 -17.42 -9.04
N GLY A 132 -38.32 -17.31 -7.83
CA GLY A 132 -38.96 -18.42 -7.15
C GLY A 132 -40.22 -18.90 -7.88
N ALA A 133 -40.75 -20.06 -7.48
CA ALA A 133 -41.99 -20.62 -8.04
C ALA A 133 -43.19 -19.67 -7.92
N ASP A 134 -43.17 -18.81 -6.90
CA ASP A 134 -44.20 -17.78 -6.61
C ASP A 134 -43.97 -16.48 -7.37
N GLY A 135 -43.00 -16.42 -8.29
CA GLY A 135 -42.68 -15.18 -9.05
C GLY A 135 -41.92 -14.12 -8.26
N LYS A 136 -41.58 -14.36 -6.98
CA LYS A 136 -40.80 -13.46 -6.15
C LYS A 136 -39.30 -13.69 -6.35
N ALA A 137 -38.53 -12.64 -6.15
CA ALA A 137 -37.05 -12.75 -6.17
C ALA A 137 -36.55 -13.51 -4.95
N GLU A 138 -35.98 -14.68 -5.16
CA GLU A 138 -35.31 -15.47 -4.13
C GLU A 138 -33.81 -15.34 -4.28
N ARG A 139 -33.13 -14.96 -3.20
CA ARG A 139 -31.66 -14.89 -3.17
C ARG A 139 -31.11 -16.29 -2.98
N GLN A 140 -30.48 -16.82 -4.02
CA GLN A 140 -29.67 -18.01 -3.86
C GLN A 140 -28.22 -17.61 -3.55
N PRO A 141 -27.61 -18.19 -2.49
CA PRO A 141 -26.19 -18.04 -2.27
C PRO A 141 -25.44 -18.70 -3.44
N ALA A 142 -24.57 -17.97 -4.08
CA ALA A 142 -23.69 -18.57 -5.07
C ALA A 142 -22.81 -19.65 -4.41
N PRO A 143 -22.57 -20.79 -5.05
CA PRO A 143 -21.77 -21.85 -4.48
C PRO A 143 -20.33 -21.39 -4.29
N ALA A 144 -19.95 -21.09 -3.05
CA ALA A 144 -18.61 -20.68 -2.68
C ALA A 144 -17.76 -21.91 -2.37
N HIS A 145 -17.22 -22.58 -3.37
CA HIS A 145 -16.45 -23.81 -3.17
C HIS A 145 -14.93 -23.60 -3.26
N ALA A 146 -14.45 -22.42 -3.57
CA ALA A 146 -13.02 -22.18 -3.71
C ALA A 146 -12.57 -20.99 -2.85
N LYS A 147 -11.35 -21.09 -2.34
CA LYS A 147 -10.70 -19.98 -1.63
C LYS A 147 -10.42 -18.83 -2.59
N TYR A 148 -10.58 -17.62 -2.10
CA TYR A 148 -10.21 -16.43 -2.84
C TYR A 148 -8.69 -16.38 -3.03
N TRP A 149 -8.25 -15.97 -4.21
CA TRP A 149 -6.87 -15.57 -4.44
C TRP A 149 -6.79 -14.46 -5.48
N SER A 150 -5.81 -13.60 -5.32
CA SER A 150 -5.52 -12.54 -6.28
C SER A 150 -4.02 -12.33 -6.39
N ALA A 151 -3.60 -11.89 -7.56
CA ALA A 151 -2.24 -11.46 -7.82
C ALA A 151 -2.30 -10.15 -8.62
N ALA A 152 -1.43 -9.21 -8.27
CA ALA A 152 -1.33 -7.94 -8.96
C ALA A 152 0.13 -7.56 -9.16
N ALA A 153 0.41 -6.90 -10.27
CA ALA A 153 1.71 -6.30 -10.56
C ALA A 153 1.49 -4.91 -11.14
N GLY A 154 2.31 -3.96 -10.73
CA GLY A 154 2.21 -2.58 -11.18
C GLY A 154 3.58 -1.91 -11.29
N ALA A 155 3.62 -0.88 -12.11
CA ALA A 155 4.77 -0.01 -12.28
C ALA A 155 4.31 1.45 -12.24
N THR A 156 5.04 2.29 -11.51
CA THR A 156 4.81 3.73 -11.45
C THR A 156 6.11 4.45 -11.74
N LEU A 157 6.12 5.31 -12.74
CA LEU A 157 7.24 6.17 -13.09
C LEU A 157 6.97 7.59 -12.56
N PRO A 158 7.61 8.01 -11.46
CA PRO A 158 7.53 9.37 -10.97
C PRO A 158 8.57 10.23 -11.71
N LEU A 159 8.14 11.32 -12.31
CA LEU A 159 8.97 12.32 -12.95
C LEU A 159 8.88 13.63 -12.15
N TYR A 160 10.00 14.14 -11.68
CA TYR A 160 10.07 15.34 -10.86
C TYR A 160 10.61 16.52 -11.67
N PHE A 161 9.90 17.64 -11.61
CA PHE A 161 10.23 18.90 -12.32
C PHE A 161 10.24 20.07 -11.32
N ASP A 162 11.12 19.99 -10.34
CA ASP A 162 11.21 21.01 -9.31
C ASP A 162 11.73 22.32 -9.89
N ARG A 163 11.01 23.41 -9.68
CA ARG A 163 11.46 24.75 -10.08
C ARG A 163 11.17 25.78 -8.98
N GLY A 164 12.23 26.28 -8.35
CA GLY A 164 12.13 27.28 -7.31
C GLY A 164 11.31 26.80 -6.10
N ARG A 165 10.18 27.46 -5.82
CA ARG A 165 9.29 27.09 -4.70
C ARG A 165 8.31 25.96 -5.06
N HIS A 166 8.20 25.59 -6.31
CA HIS A 166 7.26 24.59 -6.79
C HIS A 166 7.89 23.20 -6.84
N ILE A 167 7.22 22.23 -6.24
CA ILE A 167 7.49 20.82 -6.38
C ILE A 167 6.46 20.28 -7.37
N ARG A 168 6.91 19.88 -8.54
CA ARG A 168 6.07 19.34 -9.60
C ARG A 168 6.39 17.90 -9.83
N GLN A 169 5.37 17.08 -9.81
CA GLN A 169 5.48 15.65 -10.05
C GLN A 169 4.47 15.22 -11.11
N LEU A 170 4.95 14.53 -12.13
CA LEU A 170 4.14 13.77 -13.06
C LEU A 170 4.34 12.29 -12.74
N SER A 171 3.28 11.54 -12.54
CA SER A 171 3.33 10.10 -12.30
C SER A 171 2.59 9.37 -13.42
N LEU A 172 3.25 8.41 -14.03
CA LEU A 172 2.66 7.48 -15.00
C LEU A 172 2.57 6.12 -14.32
N SER A 173 1.40 5.51 -14.33
CA SER A 173 1.19 4.20 -13.72
C SER A 173 0.55 3.22 -14.68
N ALA A 174 0.99 1.97 -14.60
CA ALA A 174 0.38 0.84 -15.27
C ALA A 174 0.28 -0.33 -14.30
N GLY A 175 -0.83 -1.04 -14.31
CA GLY A 175 -1.05 -2.17 -13.42
C GLY A 175 -1.87 -3.26 -14.07
N TRP A 176 -1.63 -4.47 -13.61
CA TRP A 176 -2.40 -5.65 -13.92
C TRP A 176 -2.79 -6.34 -12.62
N GLU A 177 -4.04 -6.76 -12.54
CA GLU A 177 -4.57 -7.50 -11.41
C GLU A 177 -5.38 -8.68 -11.93
N TYR A 178 -5.18 -9.83 -11.34
CA TYR A 178 -6.00 -11.02 -11.53
C TYR A 178 -6.65 -11.40 -10.20
N SER A 179 -7.90 -11.80 -10.24
CA SER A 179 -8.56 -12.44 -9.11
C SER A 179 -9.46 -13.57 -9.59
N ASN A 180 -9.56 -14.63 -8.79
CA ASN A 180 -10.52 -15.70 -9.01
C ASN A 180 -11.91 -15.38 -8.45
N GLY A 181 -12.19 -14.11 -8.18
CA GLY A 181 -13.52 -13.64 -7.80
C GLY A 181 -14.55 -13.99 -8.85
N MET A 182 -15.77 -14.24 -8.40
CA MET A 182 -16.91 -14.45 -9.30
C MET A 182 -17.60 -13.12 -9.54
N VAL A 183 -17.73 -12.73 -10.79
CA VAL A 183 -18.53 -11.58 -11.19
C VAL A 183 -19.82 -12.10 -11.80
N ALA A 184 -20.95 -11.71 -11.21
CA ALA A 184 -22.24 -11.92 -11.81
C ALA A 184 -22.47 -10.87 -12.91
N ASP A 185 -22.84 -11.30 -14.10
CA ASP A 185 -23.24 -10.39 -15.17
C ASP A 185 -24.63 -9.86 -14.83
N VAL A 186 -24.69 -8.61 -14.39
CA VAL A 186 -25.91 -8.00 -13.79
C VAL A 186 -26.81 -7.35 -14.86
N ASP A 187 -26.38 -7.29 -16.12
CA ASP A 187 -27.07 -6.57 -17.20
C ASP A 187 -28.42 -7.17 -17.60
N ALA A 188 -28.85 -8.21 -16.93
CA ALA A 188 -29.98 -9.01 -17.37
C ALA A 188 -31.21 -9.01 -16.45
N ILE A 189 -31.22 -8.26 -15.35
CA ILE A 189 -32.38 -8.23 -14.46
C ILE A 189 -33.32 -7.10 -14.90
N ARG A 190 -34.44 -7.45 -15.53
CA ARG A 190 -35.54 -6.50 -15.79
C ARG A 190 -36.65 -6.76 -14.79
N TYR A 191 -37.08 -5.68 -14.15
CA TYR A 191 -38.23 -5.69 -13.25
C TYR A 191 -39.49 -5.27 -14.00
N ASP A 192 -40.63 -5.90 -13.70
CA ASP A 192 -41.96 -5.43 -14.15
C ASP A 192 -42.43 -4.22 -13.31
N ALA A 193 -43.59 -3.66 -13.70
CA ALA A 193 -44.16 -2.51 -13.01
C ALA A 193 -44.53 -2.78 -11.53
N GLU A 194 -44.66 -4.05 -11.15
CA GLU A 194 -44.94 -4.52 -9.78
C GLU A 194 -43.65 -4.86 -8.99
N GLY A 195 -42.46 -4.57 -9.55
CA GLY A 195 -41.19 -4.82 -8.91
C GLY A 195 -40.78 -6.30 -8.90
N ARG A 196 -41.40 -7.13 -9.72
CA ARG A 196 -41.04 -8.53 -9.91
C ARG A 196 -39.99 -8.65 -11.01
N ILE A 197 -39.18 -9.69 -10.95
CA ILE A 197 -38.19 -9.95 -12.00
C ILE A 197 -38.91 -10.46 -13.25
N ALA A 198 -39.06 -9.62 -14.27
CA ALA A 198 -39.77 -9.93 -15.51
C ALA A 198 -38.93 -10.82 -16.44
N ASN A 199 -37.61 -10.68 -16.42
CA ASN A 199 -36.70 -11.48 -17.25
C ASN A 199 -35.38 -11.72 -16.53
N LEU A 200 -34.98 -12.97 -16.43
CA LEU A 200 -33.68 -13.43 -15.99
C LEU A 200 -33.01 -14.06 -17.20
N GLN A 201 -32.30 -13.25 -17.99
CA GLN A 201 -31.37 -13.86 -18.94
C GLN A 201 -30.28 -14.57 -18.16
N THR A 202 -29.92 -15.76 -18.59
CA THR A 202 -28.93 -16.67 -18.01
C THR A 202 -27.76 -15.89 -17.41
N LEU A 203 -27.73 -15.84 -16.07
CA LEU A 203 -26.62 -15.25 -15.33
C LEU A 203 -25.38 -16.09 -15.58
N GLY A 204 -24.52 -15.61 -16.48
CA GLY A 204 -23.22 -16.16 -16.68
C GLY A 204 -22.31 -15.76 -15.52
N TYR A 205 -21.82 -16.73 -14.78
CA TYR A 205 -20.71 -16.49 -13.87
C TYR A 205 -19.43 -16.51 -14.66
N ARG A 206 -18.66 -15.42 -14.56
CA ARG A 206 -17.29 -15.43 -15.02
C ARG A 206 -16.38 -15.67 -13.83
N GLU A 207 -15.65 -16.77 -13.86
CA GLU A 207 -14.54 -16.99 -12.95
C GLU A 207 -13.27 -16.38 -13.53
N GLY A 208 -12.55 -15.67 -12.68
CA GLY A 208 -11.29 -15.05 -13.06
C GLY A 208 -11.46 -13.69 -13.76
N LEU A 209 -11.19 -12.63 -13.02
CA LEU A 209 -11.21 -11.27 -13.53
C LEU A 209 -9.79 -10.79 -13.76
N HIS A 210 -9.49 -10.41 -15.00
CA HIS A 210 -8.29 -9.65 -15.34
C HIS A 210 -8.63 -8.17 -15.42
N LYS A 211 -7.93 -7.35 -14.66
CA LYS A 211 -8.05 -5.91 -14.70
C LYS A 211 -6.74 -5.29 -15.13
N LEU A 212 -6.77 -4.48 -16.16
CA LEU A 212 -5.67 -3.61 -16.57
C LEU A 212 -6.01 -2.20 -16.14
N SER A 213 -5.05 -1.49 -15.58
CA SER A 213 -5.18 -0.10 -15.16
C SER A 213 -4.03 0.72 -15.73
N LEU A 214 -4.35 1.88 -16.26
CA LEU A 214 -3.41 2.88 -16.67
C LEU A 214 -3.79 4.17 -15.96
N GLY A 215 -2.79 4.93 -15.51
CA GLY A 215 -3.08 6.17 -14.81
C GLY A 215 -2.00 7.21 -15.08
N ILE A 216 -2.43 8.47 -15.09
CA ILE A 216 -1.57 9.64 -15.14
C ILE A 216 -1.98 10.58 -14.01
N GLY A 217 -1.01 11.00 -13.22
CA GLY A 217 -1.21 11.95 -12.14
C GLY A 217 -0.24 13.12 -12.28
N PHE A 218 -0.70 14.32 -12.05
CA PHE A 218 0.14 15.51 -11.99
C PHE A 218 -0.16 16.27 -10.71
N SER A 219 0.90 16.69 -10.01
CA SER A 219 0.79 17.55 -8.83
C SER A 219 1.76 18.73 -8.94
N ASP A 220 1.30 19.90 -8.54
CA ASP A 220 2.10 21.09 -8.35
C ASP A 220 1.83 21.64 -6.95
N VAL A 221 2.83 21.58 -6.08
CA VAL A 221 2.71 22.00 -4.68
C VAL A 221 3.80 23.02 -4.36
N VAL A 222 3.41 24.12 -3.71
CA VAL A 222 4.36 25.14 -3.25
C VAL A 222 5.00 24.68 -1.94
N ARG A 223 6.31 24.70 -1.86
CA ARG A 223 7.05 24.44 -0.61
C ARG A 223 6.63 25.42 0.46
N ALA A 224 6.10 24.90 1.55
CA ALA A 224 5.86 25.67 2.76
C ALA A 224 7.18 25.84 3.54
N ALA A 225 7.39 27.02 4.14
CA ALA A 225 8.47 27.21 5.10
C ALA A 225 8.07 26.58 6.44
N TYR A 226 9.05 26.23 7.28
CA TYR A 226 8.81 25.67 8.62
C TYR A 226 7.91 26.51 9.53
N ARG A 227 7.82 27.81 9.26
CA ARG A 227 6.98 28.78 9.99
C ARG A 227 5.57 28.92 9.43
N ASP A 228 5.29 28.31 8.28
CA ASP A 228 3.98 28.41 7.64
C ASP A 228 3.05 27.43 8.32
N VAL A 229 2.05 27.92 9.03
CA VAL A 229 1.06 27.11 9.79
C VAL A 229 -0.06 26.61 8.89
N GLY A 230 -0.10 27.04 7.63
CA GLY A 230 -1.15 26.67 6.69
C GLY A 230 -0.79 25.48 5.80
N THR A 231 -1.81 24.86 5.23
CA THR A 231 -1.64 23.85 4.18
C THR A 231 -0.93 24.48 2.98
N PRO A 232 0.12 23.86 2.43
CA PRO A 232 0.78 24.40 1.25
C PRO A 232 -0.22 24.52 0.10
N TRP A 233 -0.18 25.64 -0.61
CA TRP A 233 -1.00 25.81 -1.80
C TRP A 233 -0.53 24.85 -2.89
N GLY A 234 -1.48 24.21 -3.54
CA GLY A 234 -1.19 23.28 -4.61
C GLY A 234 -2.45 22.63 -5.18
N TYR A 235 -2.26 21.92 -6.26
CA TYR A 235 -3.31 21.12 -6.88
C TYR A 235 -2.77 19.77 -7.36
N THR A 236 -3.66 18.81 -7.42
CA THR A 236 -3.37 17.47 -7.96
C THR A 236 -4.47 17.11 -8.95
N LEU A 237 -4.07 16.68 -10.13
CA LEU A 237 -4.93 16.16 -11.18
C LEU A 237 -4.64 14.68 -11.35
N TRP A 238 -5.68 13.89 -11.51
CA TRP A 238 -5.55 12.46 -11.76
C TRP A 238 -6.54 12.02 -12.83
N ALA A 239 -6.10 11.12 -13.72
CA ALA A 239 -6.92 10.45 -14.71
C ALA A 239 -6.47 8.99 -14.85
N GLY A 240 -7.43 8.07 -15.02
CA GLY A 240 -7.16 6.64 -15.17
C GLY A 240 -8.41 5.85 -15.54
#